data_0b72b8bf7f023a427cc2298b5b356038
#
_entry.id   0b72b8bf7f023a427cc2298b5b356038
#
_cell.length_a   1.000
_cell.length_b   1.000
_cell.length_c   1.000
_cell.angle_alpha   90.00
_cell.angle_beta   90.00
_cell.angle_gamma   90.00
#
_symmetry.space_group_name_H-M   'P 1'
#
loop_
_entity.id
_entity.type
_entity.pdbx_description
1 polymer ?
#
loop_
_entity_poly.entity_id
_entity_poly.type
_entity_poly.pdbx_seq_one_letter_code
_entity_poly.pdbx_strand_id
1 'polypeptide(L)'
;NDSEVKELAEVVERVSLNTGFATPGAVLEVGQPYGMLVGDVFARDEDGNLLVDPNSGFYLVADEQGYLGNPAPDCKLSLSNTFTYKGVTLSFLVDAQIGGCVWTSYITDLLGRGVTRDTENRYGSRIMPGYLADPSTKKPLLDGNGNKIPNNVQLRENDLWFTGSSTVSSFAINGL
;
A
#
# COMPACT_ATOMS: atom_id res chain seq x y z
N ASN A 1 -20.93 -5.92 -2.66
CA ASN A 1 -21.20 -4.80 -1.74
C ASN A 1 -20.92 -3.49 -2.46
N ASP A 2 -21.96 -2.73 -2.72
CA ASP A 2 -21.91 -1.51 -3.55
C ASP A 2 -22.16 -0.27 -2.67
N SER A 3 -21.56 -0.26 -1.50
CA SER A 3 -21.69 0.85 -0.58
C SER A 3 -20.85 2.05 -1.06
N GLU A 4 -21.52 3.15 -1.33
CA GLU A 4 -20.92 4.42 -1.76
C GLU A 4 -21.39 5.54 -0.86
N VAL A 5 -20.50 6.48 -0.54
CA VAL A 5 -20.85 7.71 0.18
C VAL A 5 -21.45 8.69 -0.81
N LYS A 6 -22.74 8.96 -0.69
CA LYS A 6 -23.46 9.81 -1.64
C LYS A 6 -23.39 11.28 -1.28
N GLU A 7 -23.36 11.59 0.02
CA GLU A 7 -23.42 12.97 0.50
C GLU A 7 -22.72 13.07 1.86
N LEU A 8 -22.03 14.16 2.10
CA LEU A 8 -21.49 14.60 3.38
C LEU A 8 -22.12 15.96 3.73
N ALA A 9 -21.94 16.42 4.97
CA ALA A 9 -22.41 17.74 5.37
C ALA A 9 -21.80 18.83 4.49
N GLU A 10 -22.57 19.89 4.20
CA GLU A 10 -22.08 21.04 3.44
C GLU A 10 -20.72 21.53 4.00
N VAL A 11 -19.74 21.75 3.11
CA VAL A 11 -18.37 22.19 3.45
C VAL A 11 -17.41 21.07 3.88
N VAL A 12 -17.85 19.82 3.99
CA VAL A 12 -16.98 18.69 4.36
C VAL A 12 -16.72 17.80 3.13
N GLU A 13 -15.51 17.86 2.59
CA GLU A 13 -15.10 17.02 1.44
C GLU A 13 -14.73 15.60 1.88
N ARG A 14 -14.07 15.49 3.05
CA ARG A 14 -13.58 14.21 3.58
C ARG A 14 -13.75 14.15 5.09
N VAL A 15 -14.23 13.04 5.61
CA VAL A 15 -14.30 12.74 7.05
C VAL A 15 -13.36 11.60 7.38
N SER A 16 -12.41 11.83 8.28
CA SER A 16 -11.54 10.76 8.79
C SER A 16 -12.28 9.95 9.85
N LEU A 17 -12.32 8.64 9.67
CA LEU A 17 -12.84 7.67 10.64
C LEU A 17 -11.73 7.17 11.59
N ASN A 18 -10.70 7.95 11.80
CA ASN A 18 -9.47 7.54 12.45
C ASN A 18 -9.71 6.94 13.85
N THR A 19 -9.28 5.71 14.04
CA THR A 19 -9.42 4.93 15.27
C THR A 19 -8.14 4.89 16.11
N GLY A 20 -7.28 5.91 16.00
CA GLY A 20 -6.09 6.06 16.85
C GLY A 20 -4.75 5.84 16.17
N PHE A 21 -4.71 5.43 14.89
CA PHE A 21 -3.49 5.40 14.09
C PHE A 21 -3.50 6.58 13.10
N ALA A 22 -2.38 7.28 12.99
CA ALA A 22 -2.28 8.46 12.13
C ALA A 22 -2.36 8.09 10.64
N THR A 23 -1.70 7.00 10.25
CA THR A 23 -1.67 6.44 8.87
C THR A 23 -1.40 4.93 8.93
N PRO A 24 -2.05 4.12 8.09
CA PRO A 24 -3.18 4.46 7.23
C PRO A 24 -4.46 4.70 8.02
N GLY A 25 -5.32 5.58 7.50
CA GLY A 25 -6.62 5.88 8.07
C GLY A 25 -7.77 5.40 7.18
N ALA A 26 -8.96 5.23 7.77
CA ALA A 26 -10.19 5.06 6.99
C ALA A 26 -10.89 6.40 6.81
N VAL A 27 -11.42 6.66 5.63
CA VAL A 27 -12.11 7.92 5.32
C VAL A 27 -13.49 7.69 4.71
N LEU A 28 -14.33 8.70 4.88
CA LEU A 28 -15.54 8.88 4.10
C LEU A 28 -15.32 10.05 3.14
N GLU A 29 -15.53 9.81 1.88
CA GLU A 29 -15.42 10.80 0.81
C GLU A 29 -16.51 10.54 -0.22
N VAL A 30 -17.13 11.60 -0.71
CA VAL A 30 -18.24 11.49 -1.67
C VAL A 30 -17.76 10.79 -2.95
N GLY A 31 -18.55 9.84 -3.43
CA GLY A 31 -18.21 9.03 -4.61
C GLY A 31 -17.25 7.85 -4.34
N GLN A 32 -16.81 7.67 -3.10
CA GLN A 32 -15.94 6.55 -2.71
C GLN A 32 -16.68 5.52 -1.86
N PRO A 33 -16.22 4.26 -1.86
CA PRO A 33 -16.73 3.25 -0.95
C PRO A 33 -16.60 3.66 0.52
N TYR A 34 -17.52 3.21 1.34
CA TYR A 34 -17.50 3.47 2.78
C TYR A 34 -16.22 2.94 3.44
N GLY A 35 -15.50 3.81 4.13
CA GLY A 35 -14.32 3.44 4.90
C GLY A 35 -13.09 3.15 4.05
N MET A 36 -12.96 3.76 2.87
CA MET A 36 -11.79 3.65 2.02
C MET A 36 -10.51 3.92 2.80
N LEU A 37 -9.51 3.05 2.67
CA LEU A 37 -8.21 3.23 3.30
C LEU A 37 -7.37 4.25 2.54
N VAL A 38 -6.82 5.21 3.27
CA VAL A 38 -5.89 6.22 2.74
C VAL A 38 -4.61 6.24 3.55
N GLY A 39 -3.52 6.60 2.92
CA GLY A 39 -2.22 6.72 3.56
C GLY A 39 -1.18 7.27 2.60
N ASP A 40 0.06 7.31 3.07
CA ASP A 40 1.17 7.80 2.28
C ASP A 40 1.42 6.88 1.08
N VAL A 41 1.57 7.47 -0.08
CA VAL A 41 1.87 6.79 -1.35
C VAL A 41 3.17 7.33 -1.94
N PHE A 42 3.82 6.53 -2.78
CA PHE A 42 5.02 6.99 -3.47
C PHE A 42 4.69 8.03 -4.54
N ALA A 43 5.54 9.06 -4.58
CA ALA A 43 5.46 10.09 -5.61
C ALA A 43 5.71 9.48 -7.00
N ARG A 44 4.89 9.91 -7.94
CA ARG A 44 4.99 9.50 -9.35
C ARG A 44 5.00 10.73 -10.23
N ASP A 45 5.63 10.61 -11.39
CA ASP A 45 5.54 11.62 -12.42
C ASP A 45 4.23 11.52 -13.23
N GLU A 46 4.06 12.41 -14.20
CA GLU A 46 2.88 12.46 -15.08
C GLU A 46 2.66 11.18 -15.91
N ASP A 47 3.73 10.40 -16.15
CA ASP A 47 3.68 9.12 -16.86
C ASP A 47 3.47 7.93 -15.90
N GLY A 48 3.34 8.18 -14.59
CA GLY A 48 3.15 7.16 -13.56
C GLY A 48 4.42 6.48 -13.07
N ASN A 49 5.62 6.96 -13.48
CA ASN A 49 6.88 6.39 -13.03
C ASN A 49 7.20 6.79 -11.58
N LEU A 50 7.81 5.88 -10.83
CA LEU A 50 8.26 6.13 -9.47
C LEU A 50 9.43 7.12 -9.44
N LEU A 51 9.41 8.01 -8.46
CA LEU A 51 10.40 9.03 -8.24
C LEU A 51 11.32 8.67 -7.08
N VAL A 52 12.63 8.80 -7.32
CA VAL A 52 13.69 8.38 -6.39
C VAL A 52 14.52 9.60 -5.97
N ASP A 53 14.81 9.69 -4.69
CA ASP A 53 15.72 10.70 -4.14
C ASP A 53 17.17 10.41 -4.56
N PRO A 54 17.84 11.33 -5.26
CA PRO A 54 19.21 11.14 -5.72
C PRO A 54 20.23 11.04 -4.56
N ASN A 55 19.89 11.50 -3.36
CA ASN A 55 20.81 11.47 -2.22
C ASN A 55 20.75 10.15 -1.45
N SER A 56 19.56 9.57 -1.36
CA SER A 56 19.33 8.38 -0.52
C SER A 56 19.04 7.11 -1.30
N GLY A 57 18.55 7.22 -2.54
CA GLY A 57 18.10 6.09 -3.34
C GLY A 57 16.73 5.54 -2.95
N PHE A 58 16.05 6.14 -1.97
CA PHE A 58 14.69 5.79 -1.58
C PHE A 58 13.65 6.45 -2.48
N TYR A 59 12.47 5.86 -2.54
CA TYR A 59 11.34 6.51 -3.20
C TYR A 59 10.88 7.75 -2.43
N LEU A 60 10.55 8.79 -3.18
CA LEU A 60 9.91 9.98 -2.63
C LEU A 60 8.46 9.68 -2.27
N VAL A 61 8.00 10.23 -1.16
CA VAL A 61 6.59 10.16 -0.74
C VAL A 61 5.84 11.33 -1.37
N ALA A 62 4.62 11.10 -1.85
CA ALA A 62 3.75 12.13 -2.36
C ALA A 62 3.35 13.13 -1.27
N ASP A 63 3.02 14.36 -1.65
CA ASP A 63 2.59 15.39 -0.70
C ASP A 63 1.18 15.12 -0.16
N GLU A 64 0.36 14.45 -0.98
CA GLU A 64 -1.01 14.09 -0.66
C GLU A 64 -1.14 12.59 -0.42
N GLN A 65 -2.01 12.23 0.51
CA GLN A 65 -2.36 10.84 0.75
C GLN A 65 -3.14 10.26 -0.42
N GLY A 66 -2.82 9.03 -0.79
CA GLY A 66 -3.54 8.28 -1.81
C GLY A 66 -4.43 7.20 -1.23
N TYR A 67 -5.29 6.65 -2.07
CA TYR A 67 -6.11 5.49 -1.73
C TYR A 67 -5.26 4.23 -1.74
N LEU A 68 -5.34 3.47 -0.64
CA LEU A 68 -4.60 2.21 -0.45
C LEU A 68 -5.46 1.00 -0.78
N GLY A 69 -6.78 1.11 -0.61
CA GLY A 69 -7.70 0.05 -0.97
C GLY A 69 -9.05 0.13 -0.23
N ASN A 70 -9.98 -0.68 -0.71
CA ASN A 70 -11.30 -0.82 -0.11
C ASN A 70 -11.29 -1.97 0.90
N PRO A 71 -11.57 -1.73 2.20
CA PRO A 71 -11.64 -2.79 3.20
C PRO A 71 -12.88 -3.68 3.06
N ALA A 72 -13.93 -3.19 2.42
CA ALA A 72 -15.14 -3.95 2.20
C ALA A 72 -14.94 -5.02 1.11
N PRO A 73 -15.31 -6.28 1.35
CA PRO A 73 -15.24 -7.30 0.33
C PRO A 73 -16.29 -7.07 -0.76
N ASP A 74 -15.95 -7.41 -2.00
CA ASP A 74 -16.85 -7.35 -3.14
C ASP A 74 -17.99 -8.37 -2.99
N CYS A 75 -17.63 -9.57 -2.52
CA CYS A 75 -18.60 -10.65 -2.34
C CYS A 75 -18.23 -11.56 -1.18
N LYS A 76 -19.24 -12.03 -0.45
CA LYS A 76 -19.14 -13.12 0.53
C LYS A 76 -20.10 -14.23 0.14
N LEU A 77 -19.59 -15.45 0.03
CA LEU A 77 -20.34 -16.63 -0.35
C LEU A 77 -20.18 -17.68 0.74
N SER A 78 -21.31 -18.29 1.15
CA SER A 78 -21.31 -19.40 2.09
C SER A 78 -22.15 -20.54 1.53
N LEU A 79 -21.56 -21.74 1.49
CA LEU A 79 -22.24 -22.97 1.12
C LEU A 79 -22.19 -23.95 2.29
N SER A 80 -23.36 -24.25 2.87
CA SER A 80 -23.51 -25.30 3.88
C SER A 80 -24.22 -26.49 3.26
N ASN A 81 -23.66 -27.68 3.44
CA ASN A 81 -24.26 -28.91 2.94
C ASN A 81 -24.14 -30.05 3.96
N THR A 82 -25.16 -30.92 3.97
CA THR A 82 -25.20 -32.08 4.84
C THR A 82 -25.73 -33.28 4.06
N PHE A 83 -24.94 -34.36 4.02
CA PHE A 83 -25.28 -35.62 3.39
C PHE A 83 -25.45 -36.67 4.47
N THR A 84 -26.55 -37.42 4.42
CA THR A 84 -26.79 -38.58 5.32
C THR A 84 -27.01 -39.81 4.48
N TYR A 85 -26.24 -40.86 4.74
CA TYR A 85 -26.38 -42.16 4.08
C TYR A 85 -26.12 -43.29 5.05
N LYS A 86 -27.09 -44.23 5.18
CA LYS A 86 -26.98 -45.42 6.02
C LYS A 86 -26.47 -45.18 7.46
N GLY A 87 -26.93 -44.11 8.09
CA GLY A 87 -26.57 -43.77 9.47
C GLY A 87 -25.26 -42.99 9.61
N VAL A 88 -24.56 -42.69 8.51
CA VAL A 88 -23.40 -41.80 8.47
C VAL A 88 -23.81 -40.43 7.95
N THR A 89 -23.48 -39.38 8.69
CA THR A 89 -23.76 -38.00 8.33
C THR A 89 -22.46 -37.24 8.10
N LEU A 90 -22.31 -36.62 6.93
CA LEU A 90 -21.22 -35.71 6.58
C LEU A 90 -21.78 -34.31 6.43
N SER A 91 -21.27 -33.37 7.22
CA SER A 91 -21.60 -31.94 7.08
C SER A 91 -20.35 -31.15 6.80
N PHE A 92 -20.45 -30.18 5.89
CA PHE A 92 -19.37 -29.24 5.61
C PHE A 92 -19.91 -27.85 5.33
N LEU A 93 -19.11 -26.86 5.64
CA LEU A 93 -19.32 -25.45 5.35
C LEU A 93 -18.13 -24.94 4.52
N VAL A 94 -18.42 -24.28 3.41
CA VAL A 94 -17.43 -23.57 2.60
C VAL A 94 -17.78 -22.10 2.64
N ASP A 95 -16.88 -21.29 3.19
CA ASP A 95 -16.97 -19.83 3.16
C ASP A 95 -15.91 -19.26 2.23
N ALA A 96 -16.33 -18.33 1.37
CA ALA A 96 -15.44 -17.58 0.50
C ALA A 96 -15.69 -16.09 0.64
N GLN A 97 -14.61 -15.33 0.77
CA GLN A 97 -14.62 -13.87 0.70
C GLN A 97 -13.75 -13.45 -0.49
N ILE A 98 -14.32 -12.64 -1.37
CA ILE A 98 -13.66 -12.13 -2.57
C ILE A 98 -13.52 -10.63 -2.42
N GLY A 99 -12.32 -10.09 -2.70
CA GLY A 99 -12.03 -8.68 -2.51
C GLY A 99 -11.86 -8.30 -1.04
N GLY A 100 -11.76 -7.01 -0.81
CA GLY A 100 -11.40 -6.42 0.47
C GLY A 100 -9.89 -6.39 0.71
N CYS A 101 -9.42 -5.38 1.42
CA CYS A 101 -8.04 -5.27 1.85
C CYS A 101 -7.96 -5.06 3.35
N VAL A 102 -6.85 -5.47 3.93
CA VAL A 102 -6.55 -5.29 5.34
C VAL A 102 -5.17 -4.68 5.48
N TRP A 103 -5.09 -3.56 6.19
CA TRP A 103 -3.81 -3.06 6.62
C TRP A 103 -3.31 -3.86 7.83
N THR A 104 -2.03 -4.22 7.80
CA THR A 104 -1.39 -4.92 8.91
C THR A 104 0.01 -4.37 9.18
N SER A 105 0.27 -3.93 10.39
CA SER A 105 1.60 -3.55 10.86
C SER A 105 2.52 -4.76 11.05
N TYR A 106 1.95 -5.95 11.16
CA TYR A 106 2.71 -7.18 11.42
C TYR A 106 3.75 -7.48 10.34
N ILE A 107 3.38 -7.31 9.06
CA ILE A 107 4.32 -7.50 7.93
C ILE A 107 5.44 -6.48 8.00
N THR A 108 5.13 -5.22 8.30
CA THR A 108 6.11 -4.15 8.47
C THR A 108 7.10 -4.47 9.59
N ASP A 109 6.61 -4.95 10.74
CA ASP A 109 7.45 -5.35 11.85
C ASP A 109 8.34 -6.54 11.50
N LEU A 110 7.83 -7.54 10.78
CA LEU A 110 8.63 -8.70 10.33
C LEU A 110 9.73 -8.28 9.36
N LEU A 111 9.44 -7.41 8.40
CA LEU A 111 10.42 -6.84 7.47
C LEU A 111 11.48 -6.06 8.21
N GLY A 112 11.07 -5.10 9.08
CA GLY A 112 11.98 -4.30 9.88
C GLY A 112 12.85 -5.09 10.84
N ARG A 113 12.42 -6.28 11.29
CA ARG A 113 13.21 -7.20 12.14
C ARG A 113 14.04 -8.20 11.33
N GLY A 114 13.89 -8.22 10.01
CA GLY A 114 14.66 -9.08 9.12
C GLY A 114 14.38 -10.56 9.27
N VAL A 115 13.13 -10.93 9.57
CA VAL A 115 12.71 -12.33 9.77
C VAL A 115 11.90 -12.88 8.59
N THR A 116 11.77 -12.11 7.53
CA THR A 116 11.14 -12.54 6.28
C THR A 116 12.18 -12.98 5.27
N ARG A 117 11.76 -13.77 4.29
CA ARG A 117 12.64 -14.22 3.20
C ARG A 117 13.13 -13.04 2.35
N ASP A 118 12.34 -11.98 2.21
CA ASP A 118 12.70 -10.78 1.45
C ASP A 118 13.93 -10.07 2.02
N THR A 119 14.19 -10.26 3.32
CA THR A 119 15.31 -9.67 4.05
C THR A 119 16.52 -10.62 4.19
N GLU A 120 16.52 -11.75 3.49
CA GLU A 120 17.60 -12.75 3.58
C GLU A 120 18.94 -12.20 3.09
N ASN A 121 18.95 -11.44 2.01
CA ASN A 121 20.16 -10.86 1.41
C ASN A 121 20.51 -9.49 2.01
N ARG A 122 20.79 -9.41 3.31
CA ARG A 122 21.06 -8.13 4.03
C ARG A 122 22.33 -7.40 3.57
N TYR A 123 23.28 -8.12 3.02
CA TYR A 123 24.59 -7.59 2.62
C TYR A 123 24.64 -7.17 1.16
N GLY A 124 23.56 -7.42 0.43
CA GLY A 124 23.41 -7.00 -0.95
C GLY A 124 23.13 -5.52 -1.11
N SER A 125 23.10 -5.10 -2.35
CA SER A 125 22.61 -3.78 -2.76
C SER A 125 21.71 -3.91 -3.96
N ARG A 126 20.76 -2.98 -4.10
CA ARG A 126 19.89 -2.87 -5.27
C ARG A 126 19.77 -1.44 -5.74
N ILE A 127 19.39 -1.28 -6.98
CA ILE A 127 18.96 0.00 -7.54
C ILE A 127 17.44 -0.06 -7.65
N MET A 128 16.77 0.87 -6.99
CA MET A 128 15.31 0.92 -7.02
C MET A 128 14.86 1.39 -8.42
N PRO A 129 13.89 0.71 -9.07
CA PRO A 129 13.40 1.14 -10.37
C PRO A 129 12.69 2.50 -10.28
N GLY A 130 12.95 3.39 -11.23
CA GLY A 130 12.36 4.73 -11.29
C GLY A 130 13.32 5.76 -11.85
N TYR A 131 12.95 7.03 -11.73
CA TYR A 131 13.74 8.17 -12.19
C TYR A 131 14.15 9.03 -11.01
N LEU A 132 15.35 9.61 -11.12
CA LEU A 132 15.83 10.59 -10.14
C LEU A 132 14.97 11.84 -10.18
N ALA A 133 14.60 12.35 -9.02
CA ALA A 133 13.77 13.54 -8.91
C ALA A 133 14.26 14.45 -7.78
N ASP A 134 13.93 15.73 -7.89
CA ASP A 134 14.17 16.69 -6.82
C ASP A 134 13.23 16.40 -5.63
N PRO A 135 13.78 16.17 -4.41
CA PRO A 135 12.98 15.87 -3.24
C PRO A 135 11.97 16.96 -2.85
N SER A 136 12.29 18.22 -3.19
CA SER A 136 11.45 19.37 -2.80
C SER A 136 10.30 19.60 -3.78
N THR A 137 10.57 19.48 -5.08
CA THR A 137 9.58 19.76 -6.12
C THR A 137 8.89 18.51 -6.65
N LYS A 138 9.46 17.33 -6.34
CA LYS A 138 9.01 16.01 -6.84
C LYS A 138 8.87 15.95 -8.36
N LYS A 139 9.77 16.69 -9.06
CA LYS A 139 9.87 16.65 -10.50
C LYS A 139 11.07 15.83 -10.93
N PRO A 140 10.93 15.02 -12.00
CA PRO A 140 12.05 14.27 -12.55
C PRO A 140 13.22 15.19 -12.93
N LEU A 141 14.43 14.77 -12.60
CA LEU A 141 15.65 15.40 -13.09
C LEU A 141 15.85 15.04 -14.56
N LEU A 142 16.28 16.03 -15.36
CA LEU A 142 16.49 15.87 -16.78
C LEU A 142 18.00 15.94 -17.12
N ASP A 143 18.40 15.15 -18.10
CA ASP A 143 19.73 15.24 -18.69
C ASP A 143 19.89 16.46 -19.60
N GLY A 144 21.07 16.66 -20.15
CA GLY A 144 21.34 17.77 -21.08
C GLY A 144 20.53 17.72 -22.39
N ASN A 145 19.85 16.63 -22.69
CA ASN A 145 19.01 16.43 -23.86
C ASN A 145 17.50 16.53 -23.51
N GLY A 146 17.15 16.75 -22.22
CA GLY A 146 15.77 16.84 -21.78
C GLY A 146 15.13 15.50 -21.45
N ASN A 147 15.87 14.39 -21.39
CA ASN A 147 15.34 13.09 -21.01
C ASN A 147 15.39 12.92 -19.49
N LYS A 148 14.43 12.19 -18.93
CA LYS A 148 14.41 11.83 -17.50
C LYS A 148 15.62 10.95 -17.17
N ILE A 149 16.30 11.24 -16.06
CA ILE A 149 17.48 10.49 -15.61
C ILE A 149 17.04 9.25 -14.87
N PRO A 150 17.31 8.03 -15.37
CA PRO A 150 17.03 6.80 -14.65
C PRO A 150 17.78 6.74 -13.33
N ASN A 151 17.18 6.12 -12.31
CA ASN A 151 17.86 5.93 -11.04
C ASN A 151 19.10 5.02 -11.22
N ASN A 152 20.23 5.47 -10.70
CA ASN A 152 21.49 4.73 -10.64
C ASN A 152 22.11 4.68 -9.24
N VAL A 153 21.36 5.16 -8.24
CA VAL A 153 21.81 5.18 -6.85
C VAL A 153 21.66 3.79 -6.25
N GLN A 154 22.77 3.24 -5.75
CA GLN A 154 22.76 1.96 -5.07
C GLN A 154 22.29 2.13 -3.62
N LEU A 155 21.25 1.39 -3.27
CA LEU A 155 20.73 1.29 -1.92
C LEU A 155 21.12 -0.05 -1.32
N ARG A 156 21.73 -0.05 -0.13
CA ARG A 156 22.03 -1.29 0.57
C ARG A 156 20.75 -1.92 1.08
N GLU A 157 20.63 -3.25 0.94
CA GLU A 157 19.47 -4.00 1.42
C GLU A 157 19.21 -3.77 2.91
N ASN A 158 20.27 -3.66 3.71
CA ASN A 158 20.14 -3.37 5.13
C ASN A 158 19.49 -2.01 5.40
N ASP A 159 19.82 -0.99 4.63
CA ASP A 159 19.25 0.34 4.78
C ASP A 159 17.77 0.37 4.34
N LEU A 160 17.42 -0.43 3.32
CA LEU A 160 16.06 -0.57 2.86
C LEU A 160 15.12 -1.12 3.94
N TRP A 161 15.54 -2.16 4.64
CA TRP A 161 14.66 -2.89 5.56
C TRP A 161 14.72 -2.40 7.01
N PHE A 162 15.85 -1.82 7.45
CA PHE A 162 16.10 -1.57 8.87
C PHE A 162 16.22 -0.11 9.28
N THR A 163 16.45 0.83 8.38
CA THR A 163 16.73 2.23 8.75
C THR A 163 15.52 3.16 8.69
N GLY A 164 14.42 2.76 8.14
CA GLY A 164 13.27 3.65 7.99
C GLY A 164 11.94 2.99 8.27
N SER A 165 11.38 3.14 9.47
CA SER A 165 10.03 2.64 9.78
C SER A 165 8.98 3.19 8.83
N SER A 166 9.08 4.45 8.38
CA SER A 166 8.19 5.05 7.40
C SER A 166 8.37 4.46 6.01
N THR A 167 9.62 4.22 5.57
CA THR A 167 9.91 3.62 4.27
C THR A 167 9.42 2.18 4.21
N VAL A 168 9.68 1.38 5.26
CA VAL A 168 9.22 -0.01 5.35
C VAL A 168 7.69 -0.08 5.37
N SER A 169 7.02 0.81 6.10
CA SER A 169 5.56 0.89 6.11
C SER A 169 5.00 1.19 4.72
N SER A 170 5.59 2.15 4.01
CA SER A 170 5.18 2.49 2.66
C SER A 170 5.37 1.33 1.68
N PHE A 171 6.46 0.58 1.79
CA PHE A 171 6.69 -0.63 1.00
C PHE A 171 5.63 -1.72 1.25
N ALA A 172 5.33 -2.00 2.51
CA ALA A 172 4.33 -3.00 2.87
C ALA A 172 2.92 -2.66 2.39
N ILE A 173 2.57 -1.37 2.38
CA ILE A 173 1.25 -0.88 1.98
C ILE A 173 1.09 -0.85 0.45
N ASN A 174 2.12 -0.41 -0.28
CA ASN A 174 2.03 -0.23 -1.73
C ASN A 174 2.40 -1.47 -2.54
N GLY A 175 2.70 -2.58 -1.91
CA GLY A 175 2.95 -3.87 -2.55
C GLY A 175 4.12 -3.81 -3.54
N LEU A 176 5.32 -4.05 -3.07
CA LEU A 176 6.46 -4.35 -3.92
C LEU A 176 6.54 -5.85 -4.18
#